data_5b848d367106fea15ac481493e412d54
#
_entry.id   5b848d367106fea15ac481493e412d54
#
_cell.length_a   1.000
_cell.length_b   1.000
_cell.length_c   1.000
_cell.angle_alpha   90.00
_cell.angle_beta   90.00
_cell.angle_gamma   90.00
#
_symmetry.space_group_name_H-M   'P 1'
#
loop_
_entity.id
_entity.type
_entity.pdbx_description
1 polymer ?
#
loop_
_entity_poly.entity_id
_entity_poly.type
_entity_poly.pdbx_seq_one_letter_code
_entity_poly.pdbx_strand_id
1 'polypeptide(L)'
;MSEKKTPKKKIRTKSHWTAVIFWICLILIATPVCVLGWILLSSSMDTGKPIFGNRYEGNLDPAITEKDLDSVEEAAKTVEGVDSAYVTMTSATLRVYADVADDAGEDTCNAVADQIYAKVAEILDPSVYFTRTESMKMYDMEIHVYTLPERTDAEGENFVYVIDTKTSNMAEPEKQTVSVAKDPAVAEQLRQNVIDRLAAEEAAAQAEQQGESGEGNPEGEGTPAEGE
;
A
#
# COMPACT_ATOMS: atom_id res chain seq x y z
N MET A 1 -85.63 -15.44 -43.30
CA MET A 1 -84.28 -14.87 -43.44
C MET A 1 -83.73 -14.62 -42.05
N SER A 2 -82.76 -15.47 -41.63
CA SER A 2 -82.19 -15.42 -40.27
C SER A 2 -80.79 -14.83 -40.33
N GLU A 3 -80.58 -13.63 -39.77
CA GLU A 3 -79.28 -12.96 -39.70
C GLU A 3 -78.41 -13.58 -38.66
N LYS A 4 -77.29 -14.15 -39.08
CA LYS A 4 -76.21 -14.70 -38.25
C LYS A 4 -75.37 -13.56 -37.69
N LYS A 5 -75.55 -13.22 -36.41
CA LYS A 5 -74.64 -12.30 -35.69
C LYS A 5 -73.30 -12.94 -35.43
N THR A 6 -72.28 -12.41 -36.08
CA THR A 6 -70.85 -12.78 -35.80
C THR A 6 -70.42 -12.27 -34.44
N PRO A 7 -69.66 -13.09 -33.60
CA PRO A 7 -69.21 -12.64 -32.31
C PRO A 7 -68.01 -11.69 -32.44
N LYS A 8 -68.11 -10.50 -31.87
CA LYS A 8 -67.02 -9.53 -31.76
C LYS A 8 -65.94 -10.06 -30.86
N LYS A 9 -64.76 -10.26 -31.44
CA LYS A 9 -63.53 -10.67 -30.74
C LYS A 9 -63.10 -9.57 -29.75
N LYS A 10 -63.22 -9.85 -28.43
CA LYS A 10 -62.76 -8.95 -27.35
C LYS A 10 -61.23 -8.87 -27.42
N ILE A 11 -60.70 -7.72 -27.83
CA ILE A 11 -59.26 -7.40 -27.76
C ILE A 11 -58.92 -7.30 -26.28
N ARG A 12 -58.17 -8.28 -25.75
CA ARG A 12 -57.58 -8.20 -24.41
C ARG A 12 -56.54 -7.09 -24.40
N THR A 13 -56.86 -5.93 -23.84
CA THR A 13 -55.91 -4.89 -23.49
C THR A 13 -54.94 -5.50 -22.50
N LYS A 14 -53.66 -5.66 -22.90
CA LYS A 14 -52.59 -6.10 -22.04
C LYS A 14 -52.53 -5.13 -20.85
N SER A 15 -52.70 -5.64 -19.65
CA SER A 15 -52.63 -4.84 -18.44
C SER A 15 -51.23 -4.22 -18.33
N HIS A 16 -51.12 -2.90 -18.35
CA HIS A 16 -49.85 -2.17 -18.12
C HIS A 16 -49.33 -2.35 -16.69
N TRP A 17 -50.13 -2.91 -15.78
CA TRP A 17 -49.79 -3.15 -14.39
C TRP A 17 -48.60 -4.09 -14.25
N THR A 18 -48.50 -5.14 -15.03
CA THR A 18 -47.37 -6.07 -14.99
C THR A 18 -46.07 -5.40 -15.43
N ALA A 19 -46.14 -4.50 -16.41
CA ALA A 19 -44.97 -3.71 -16.81
C ALA A 19 -44.55 -2.71 -15.73
N VAL A 20 -45.50 -2.06 -15.06
CA VAL A 20 -45.22 -1.14 -13.94
C VAL A 20 -44.60 -1.88 -12.77
N ILE A 21 -45.11 -3.02 -12.37
CA ILE A 21 -44.53 -3.86 -11.28
C ILE A 21 -43.14 -4.30 -11.66
N PHE A 22 -42.92 -4.74 -12.90
CA PHE A 22 -41.56 -5.14 -13.36
C PHE A 22 -40.56 -3.99 -13.24
N TRP A 23 -40.92 -2.77 -13.67
CA TRP A 23 -40.04 -1.61 -13.55
C TRP A 23 -39.75 -1.21 -12.10
N ILE A 24 -40.78 -1.29 -11.22
CA ILE A 24 -40.58 -1.03 -9.78
C ILE A 24 -39.62 -2.02 -9.16
N CYS A 25 -39.79 -3.31 -9.43
CA CYS A 25 -38.86 -4.36 -8.92
C CYS A 25 -37.45 -4.16 -9.48
N LEU A 26 -37.29 -3.80 -10.76
CA LEU A 26 -36.01 -3.55 -11.38
C LEU A 26 -35.30 -2.36 -10.75
N ILE A 27 -35.99 -1.25 -10.50
CA ILE A 27 -35.46 -0.07 -9.83
C ILE A 27 -35.04 -0.43 -8.40
N LEU A 28 -35.85 -1.20 -7.68
CA LEU A 28 -35.60 -1.59 -6.29
C LEU A 28 -34.34 -2.47 -6.15
N ILE A 29 -34.07 -3.31 -7.15
CA ILE A 29 -32.85 -4.12 -7.21
C ILE A 29 -31.65 -3.30 -7.70
N ALA A 30 -31.84 -2.45 -8.69
CA ALA A 30 -30.77 -1.64 -9.28
C ALA A 30 -30.23 -0.57 -8.31
N THR A 31 -31.11 0.02 -7.48
CA THR A 31 -30.73 1.09 -6.54
C THR A 31 -29.59 0.69 -5.60
N PRO A 32 -29.64 -0.42 -4.84
CA PRO A 32 -28.55 -0.80 -3.94
C PRO A 32 -27.27 -1.13 -4.71
N VAL A 33 -27.36 -1.72 -5.91
CA VAL A 33 -26.20 -2.01 -6.75
C VAL A 33 -25.53 -0.71 -7.23
N CYS A 34 -26.32 0.27 -7.67
CA CYS A 34 -25.81 1.58 -8.07
C CYS A 34 -25.18 2.34 -6.89
N VAL A 35 -25.79 2.29 -5.70
CA VAL A 35 -25.22 2.92 -4.49
C VAL A 35 -23.91 2.29 -4.09
N LEU A 36 -23.83 0.94 -4.05
CA LEU A 36 -22.59 0.24 -3.78
C LEU A 36 -21.51 0.54 -4.83
N GLY A 37 -21.89 0.51 -6.11
CA GLY A 37 -20.99 0.86 -7.21
C GLY A 37 -20.45 2.29 -7.09
N TRP A 38 -21.30 3.24 -6.70
CA TRP A 38 -20.90 4.62 -6.47
C TRP A 38 -19.91 4.74 -5.28
N ILE A 39 -20.21 4.07 -4.16
CA ILE A 39 -19.33 4.06 -2.98
C ILE A 39 -17.96 3.46 -3.32
N LEU A 40 -17.93 2.33 -4.04
CA LEU A 40 -16.68 1.70 -4.46
C LEU A 40 -15.89 2.57 -5.44
N LEU A 41 -16.58 3.20 -6.39
CA LEU A 41 -15.94 4.08 -7.37
C LEU A 41 -15.39 5.34 -6.71
N SER A 42 -16.17 6.00 -5.84
CA SER A 42 -15.71 7.19 -5.11
C SER A 42 -14.55 6.86 -4.16
N SER A 43 -14.61 5.70 -3.49
CA SER A 43 -13.50 5.23 -2.65
C SER A 43 -12.24 4.90 -3.45
N SER A 44 -12.40 4.39 -4.68
CA SER A 44 -11.27 4.12 -5.59
C SER A 44 -10.65 5.40 -6.17
N MET A 45 -11.44 6.46 -6.33
CA MET A 45 -10.96 7.77 -6.81
C MET A 45 -10.32 8.59 -5.69
N ASP A 46 -10.56 8.24 -4.43
CA ASP A 46 -10.01 8.91 -3.24
C ASP A 46 -8.71 8.24 -2.75
N THR A 47 -8.03 7.51 -3.66
CA THR A 47 -6.74 6.89 -3.38
C THR A 47 -5.67 7.95 -3.21
N GLY A 48 -5.27 8.18 -1.98
CA GLY A 48 -4.18 9.08 -1.62
C GLY A 48 -4.54 10.16 -0.60
N LYS A 49 -5.82 10.35 -0.28
CA LYS A 49 -6.17 11.23 0.84
C LYS A 49 -6.02 10.48 2.15
N PRO A 50 -5.21 10.99 3.09
CA PRO A 50 -5.10 10.38 4.40
C PRO A 50 -6.47 10.42 5.08
N ILE A 51 -7.07 9.25 5.32
CA ILE A 51 -8.26 9.14 6.15
C ILE A 51 -7.79 9.36 7.59
N PHE A 52 -7.82 10.61 8.02
CA PHE A 52 -7.68 10.91 9.45
C PHE A 52 -8.91 10.31 10.15
N GLY A 53 -8.73 9.19 10.82
CA GLY A 53 -9.76 8.72 11.73
C GLY A 53 -9.96 9.77 12.83
N ASN A 54 -11.11 9.78 13.48
CA ASN A 54 -11.48 10.70 14.58
C ASN A 54 -10.44 10.75 15.72
N ARG A 55 -9.46 9.87 15.71
CA ARG A 55 -8.36 9.81 16.68
C ARG A 55 -7.54 11.10 16.77
N TYR A 56 -7.50 11.87 15.70
CA TYR A 56 -6.72 13.12 15.60
C TYR A 56 -7.60 14.37 15.57
N GLU A 57 -8.93 14.21 15.68
CA GLU A 57 -9.84 15.35 15.71
C GLU A 57 -9.52 16.26 16.89
N GLY A 58 -9.27 17.55 16.61
CA GLY A 58 -8.86 18.54 17.59
C GLY A 58 -7.42 18.42 18.10
N ASN A 59 -6.58 17.54 17.52
CA ASN A 59 -5.17 17.37 17.91
C ASN A 59 -4.17 17.91 16.88
N LEU A 60 -4.65 18.36 15.72
CA LEU A 60 -3.83 18.81 14.59
C LEU A 60 -4.33 20.19 14.12
N ASP A 61 -3.89 21.24 14.82
CA ASP A 61 -4.22 22.63 14.49
C ASP A 61 -3.00 23.53 14.68
N PRO A 62 -2.50 24.20 13.63
CA PRO A 62 -3.07 24.25 12.27
C PRO A 62 -2.93 22.95 11.47
N ALA A 63 -3.88 22.71 10.55
CA ALA A 63 -3.84 21.55 9.69
C ALA A 63 -2.87 21.76 8.52
N ILE A 64 -2.07 20.73 8.22
CA ILE A 64 -1.25 20.68 6.99
C ILE A 64 -2.19 20.37 5.82
N THR A 65 -2.14 21.17 4.77
CA THR A 65 -2.99 21.06 3.58
C THR A 65 -2.26 20.35 2.43
N GLU A 66 -2.99 19.88 1.41
CA GLU A 66 -2.38 19.34 0.18
C GLU A 66 -1.41 20.34 -0.47
N LYS A 67 -1.76 21.62 -0.46
CA LYS A 67 -0.89 22.67 -1.00
C LYS A 67 0.44 22.78 -0.24
N ASP A 68 0.42 22.57 1.06
CA ASP A 68 1.64 22.57 1.86
C ASP A 68 2.51 21.36 1.52
N LEU A 69 1.88 20.18 1.29
CA LEU A 69 2.60 18.98 0.83
C LEU A 69 3.25 19.19 -0.53
N ASP A 70 2.52 19.77 -1.50
CA ASP A 70 3.06 20.10 -2.82
C ASP A 70 4.25 21.09 -2.70
N SER A 71 4.12 22.10 -1.83
CA SER A 71 5.18 23.07 -1.60
C SER A 71 6.44 22.45 -0.98
N VAL A 72 6.26 21.51 -0.04
CA VAL A 72 7.36 20.74 0.57
C VAL A 72 8.03 19.84 -0.47
N GLU A 73 7.23 19.18 -1.32
CA GLU A 73 7.76 18.31 -2.37
C GLU A 73 8.58 19.09 -3.40
N GLU A 74 8.06 20.23 -3.85
CA GLU A 74 8.79 21.12 -4.76
C GLU A 74 10.10 21.63 -4.12
N ALA A 75 10.05 22.03 -2.85
CA ALA A 75 11.23 22.48 -2.13
C ALA A 75 12.29 21.37 -1.96
N ALA A 76 11.86 20.15 -1.63
CA ALA A 76 12.76 19.00 -1.52
C ALA A 76 13.48 18.68 -2.84
N LYS A 77 12.78 18.80 -3.98
CA LYS A 77 13.36 18.62 -5.33
C LYS A 77 14.41 19.66 -5.69
N THR A 78 14.45 20.83 -5.01
CA THR A 78 15.46 21.87 -5.25
C THR A 78 16.75 21.66 -4.47
N VAL A 79 16.79 20.70 -3.57
CA VAL A 79 17.99 20.40 -2.77
C VAL A 79 19.06 19.78 -3.65
N GLU A 80 20.29 20.27 -3.53
CA GLU A 80 21.42 19.77 -4.32
C GLU A 80 21.71 18.30 -3.97
N GLY A 81 21.82 17.46 -4.98
CA GLY A 81 22.07 16.02 -4.83
C GLY A 81 20.79 15.16 -4.75
N VAL A 82 19.61 15.76 -4.83
CA VAL A 82 18.34 15.04 -4.93
C VAL A 82 17.99 14.81 -6.40
N ASP A 83 17.88 13.56 -6.82
CA ASP A 83 17.47 13.18 -8.16
C ASP A 83 15.95 13.17 -8.30
N SER A 84 15.26 12.67 -7.29
CA SER A 84 13.80 12.71 -7.19
C SER A 84 13.33 12.83 -5.75
N ALA A 85 12.15 13.45 -5.54
CA ALA A 85 11.52 13.49 -4.23
C ALA A 85 10.02 13.41 -4.35
N TYR A 86 9.37 12.82 -3.33
CA TYR A 86 7.93 12.83 -3.16
C TYR A 86 7.55 12.92 -1.68
N VAL A 87 6.35 13.42 -1.42
CA VAL A 87 5.86 13.65 -0.07
C VAL A 87 4.56 12.90 0.17
N THR A 88 4.44 12.28 1.33
CA THR A 88 3.20 11.63 1.75
C THR A 88 2.82 12.06 3.16
N MET A 89 1.51 12.07 3.43
CA MET A 89 0.98 12.27 4.77
C MET A 89 0.16 11.05 5.17
N THR A 90 0.56 10.37 6.22
CA THR A 90 -0.16 9.19 6.72
C THR A 90 -0.25 9.22 8.24
N SER A 91 -1.47 9.14 8.77
CA SER A 91 -1.71 9.08 10.23
C SER A 91 -0.99 10.20 11.02
N ALA A 92 -1.07 11.43 10.56
CA ALA A 92 -0.42 12.60 11.15
C ALA A 92 1.13 12.57 11.11
N THR A 93 1.73 11.77 10.24
CA THR A 93 3.17 11.78 9.98
C THR A 93 3.42 12.27 8.56
N LEU A 94 4.14 13.39 8.44
CA LEU A 94 4.67 13.89 7.18
C LEU A 94 5.92 13.09 6.83
N ARG A 95 5.93 12.45 5.65
CA ARG A 95 7.09 11.74 5.15
C ARG A 95 7.57 12.36 3.86
N VAL A 96 8.82 12.73 3.86
CA VAL A 96 9.54 13.20 2.67
C VAL A 96 10.51 12.10 2.24
N TYR A 97 10.39 11.64 1.02
CA TYR A 97 11.27 10.65 0.43
C TYR A 97 12.12 11.33 -0.64
N ALA A 98 13.42 11.19 -0.53
CA ALA A 98 14.39 11.76 -1.47
C ALA A 98 15.36 10.69 -1.95
N ASP A 99 15.39 10.51 -3.24
CA ASP A 99 16.32 9.67 -3.98
C ASP A 99 17.55 10.48 -4.34
N VAL A 100 18.73 9.95 -4.07
CA VAL A 100 20.02 10.58 -4.39
C VAL A 100 20.82 9.65 -5.30
N ALA A 101 21.92 10.15 -5.87
CA ALA A 101 22.76 9.36 -6.76
C ALA A 101 23.17 8.01 -6.13
N ASP A 102 23.15 6.93 -6.93
CA ASP A 102 23.44 5.56 -6.48
C ASP A 102 24.83 5.39 -5.86
N ASP A 103 25.78 6.27 -6.15
CA ASP A 103 27.13 6.28 -5.60
C ASP A 103 27.31 7.19 -4.38
N ALA A 104 26.21 7.82 -3.91
CA ALA A 104 26.27 8.69 -2.74
C ALA A 104 26.61 7.92 -1.47
N GLY A 105 27.48 8.52 -0.63
CA GLY A 105 27.82 7.99 0.68
C GLY A 105 26.88 8.44 1.78
N GLU A 106 27.02 7.84 2.95
CA GLU A 106 26.21 8.14 4.15
C GLU A 106 26.28 9.63 4.53
N ASP A 107 27.49 10.24 4.46
CA ASP A 107 27.68 11.67 4.77
C ASP A 107 26.87 12.56 3.82
N THR A 108 26.80 12.19 2.54
CA THR A 108 26.00 12.91 1.53
C THR A 108 24.51 12.79 1.85
N CYS A 109 24.02 11.57 2.14
CA CYS A 109 22.63 11.35 2.51
C CYS A 109 22.25 12.14 3.78
N ASN A 110 23.13 12.18 4.77
CA ASN A 110 22.95 12.95 6.00
C ASN A 110 22.87 14.46 5.71
N ALA A 111 23.74 14.99 4.83
CA ALA A 111 23.76 16.41 4.47
C ALA A 111 22.50 16.81 3.68
N VAL A 112 22.03 15.92 2.79
CA VAL A 112 20.77 16.12 2.04
C VAL A 112 19.58 16.12 3.00
N ALA A 113 19.55 15.20 3.99
CA ALA A 113 18.50 15.18 4.99
C ALA A 113 18.41 16.49 5.79
N ASP A 114 19.57 17.06 6.21
CA ASP A 114 19.62 18.36 6.89
C ASP A 114 19.09 19.52 6.01
N GLN A 115 19.43 19.51 4.73
CA GLN A 115 18.98 20.54 3.80
C GLN A 115 17.46 20.42 3.55
N ILE A 116 16.94 19.19 3.41
CA ILE A 116 15.50 18.95 3.29
C ILE A 116 14.79 19.41 4.56
N TYR A 117 15.31 19.06 5.74
CA TYR A 117 14.74 19.53 7.01
C TYR A 117 14.64 21.04 7.08
N ALA A 118 15.72 21.75 6.68
CA ALA A 118 15.73 23.20 6.66
C ALA A 118 14.67 23.75 5.69
N LYS A 119 14.49 23.14 4.51
CA LYS A 119 13.46 23.55 3.54
C LYS A 119 12.04 23.29 4.05
N VAL A 120 11.81 22.16 4.69
CA VAL A 120 10.51 21.88 5.33
C VAL A 120 10.24 22.90 6.43
N ALA A 121 11.23 23.25 7.24
CA ALA A 121 11.11 24.22 8.33
C ALA A 121 10.78 25.65 7.84
N GLU A 122 11.21 26.02 6.62
CA GLU A 122 10.84 27.30 6.00
C GLU A 122 9.34 27.37 5.62
N ILE A 123 8.70 26.21 5.34
CA ILE A 123 7.29 26.12 4.91
C ILE A 123 6.38 25.79 6.12
N LEU A 124 6.80 24.82 6.91
CA LEU A 124 6.09 24.28 8.06
C LEU A 124 6.98 24.46 9.30
N ASP A 125 6.79 25.54 10.03
CA ASP A 125 7.57 25.85 11.24
C ASP A 125 7.50 24.67 12.24
N PRO A 126 8.63 24.01 12.57
CA PRO A 126 8.65 22.87 13.48
C PRO A 126 8.06 23.14 14.86
N SER A 127 8.16 24.39 15.35
CA SER A 127 7.59 24.78 16.63
C SER A 127 6.06 24.82 16.63
N VAL A 128 5.47 25.00 15.45
CA VAL A 128 4.02 25.09 15.25
C VAL A 128 3.43 23.73 14.86
N TYR A 129 4.04 23.04 13.88
CA TYR A 129 3.48 21.82 13.29
C TYR A 129 4.00 20.52 13.91
N PHE A 130 5.28 20.50 14.31
CA PHE A 130 5.97 19.27 14.75
C PHE A 130 6.39 19.32 16.24
N THR A 131 5.70 20.13 17.03
CA THR A 131 5.96 20.24 18.47
C THR A 131 4.65 20.13 19.22
N ARG A 132 4.58 19.15 20.11
CA ARG A 132 3.42 18.89 20.96
C ARG A 132 3.17 20.08 21.90
N THR A 133 1.90 20.45 22.05
CA THR A 133 1.44 21.37 23.09
C THR A 133 0.74 20.60 24.23
N GLU A 134 0.33 21.30 25.30
CA GLU A 134 -0.43 20.67 26.39
C GLU A 134 -1.78 20.09 25.93
N SER A 135 -2.39 20.70 24.90
CA SER A 135 -3.73 20.35 24.40
C SER A 135 -3.74 19.57 23.09
N MET A 136 -2.64 19.63 22.31
CA MET A 136 -2.60 19.06 20.95
C MET A 136 -1.36 18.20 20.76
N LYS A 137 -1.52 17.05 20.08
CA LYS A 137 -0.44 16.10 19.81
C LYS A 137 0.46 16.51 18.67
N MET A 138 -0.07 17.31 17.73
CA MET A 138 0.60 17.79 16.52
C MET A 138 1.10 16.65 15.60
N TYR A 139 1.83 17.02 14.55
CA TYR A 139 2.33 16.09 13.56
C TYR A 139 3.72 15.56 13.94
N ASP A 140 4.05 14.40 13.39
CA ASP A 140 5.42 13.88 13.34
C ASP A 140 5.97 14.07 11.93
N MET A 141 7.30 14.10 11.77
CA MET A 141 7.98 14.22 10.49
C MET A 141 9.08 13.17 10.37
N GLU A 142 9.17 12.57 9.20
CA GLU A 142 10.22 11.63 8.81
C GLU A 142 10.77 12.05 7.44
N ILE A 143 12.10 12.20 7.34
CA ILE A 143 12.79 12.47 6.07
C ILE A 143 13.62 11.26 5.75
N HIS A 144 13.31 10.63 4.64
CA HIS A 144 13.95 9.42 4.12
C HIS A 144 14.84 9.80 2.95
N VAL A 145 16.14 9.59 3.08
CA VAL A 145 17.13 9.82 2.02
C VAL A 145 17.81 8.50 1.70
N TYR A 146 17.82 8.10 0.44
CA TYR A 146 18.34 6.80 0.03
C TYR A 146 18.96 6.84 -1.36
N THR A 147 19.93 5.95 -1.57
CA THR A 147 20.52 5.69 -2.90
C THR A 147 19.65 4.72 -3.70
N LEU A 148 19.01 3.78 -3.03
CA LEU A 148 18.09 2.79 -3.60
C LEU A 148 16.87 2.64 -2.70
N PRO A 149 15.65 2.50 -3.25
CA PRO A 149 14.44 2.35 -2.43
C PRO A 149 14.39 1.01 -1.69
N GLU A 150 15.02 -0.02 -2.24
CA GLU A 150 15.07 -1.37 -1.67
C GLU A 150 16.47 -1.96 -1.85
N ARG A 151 16.87 -2.77 -0.88
CA ARG A 151 18.10 -3.54 -0.97
C ARG A 151 17.86 -4.80 -1.81
N THR A 152 18.65 -5.01 -2.86
CA THR A 152 18.54 -6.18 -3.75
C THR A 152 19.57 -7.26 -3.46
N ASP A 153 20.56 -6.97 -2.60
CA ASP A 153 21.74 -7.81 -2.34
C ASP A 153 22.54 -8.15 -3.62
N ALA A 154 22.44 -7.29 -4.64
CA ALA A 154 23.25 -7.41 -5.85
C ALA A 154 24.72 -7.09 -5.54
N GLU A 155 25.64 -7.78 -6.24
CA GLU A 155 27.08 -7.54 -6.08
C GLU A 155 27.43 -6.11 -6.52
N GLY A 156 28.07 -5.35 -5.64
CA GLY A 156 28.47 -3.96 -5.90
C GLY A 156 27.36 -2.93 -5.63
N GLU A 157 26.22 -3.33 -5.08
CA GLU A 157 25.15 -2.44 -4.68
C GLU A 157 25.61 -1.53 -3.52
N ASN A 158 25.45 -0.21 -3.71
CA ASN A 158 25.66 0.78 -2.68
C ASN A 158 24.31 1.16 -2.07
N PHE A 159 23.84 0.37 -1.11
CA PHE A 159 22.59 0.63 -0.41
C PHE A 159 22.84 1.48 0.83
N VAL A 160 22.58 2.77 0.73
CA VAL A 160 22.58 3.71 1.85
C VAL A 160 21.16 4.23 2.07
N TYR A 161 20.67 4.13 3.29
CA TYR A 161 19.35 4.61 3.66
C TYR A 161 19.40 5.30 5.02
N VAL A 162 19.09 6.59 5.04
CA VAL A 162 19.07 7.44 6.23
C VAL A 162 17.64 7.90 6.49
N ILE A 163 17.21 7.86 7.73
CA ILE A 163 15.95 8.43 8.18
C ILE A 163 16.25 9.51 9.22
N ASP A 164 15.77 10.72 8.99
CA ASP A 164 15.79 11.79 9.98
C ASP A 164 14.36 11.95 10.54
N THR A 165 14.21 11.66 11.84
CA THR A 165 12.90 11.58 12.50
C THR A 165 12.76 12.71 13.51
N LYS A 166 11.71 13.50 13.37
CA LYS A 166 11.26 14.51 14.33
C LYS A 166 9.85 14.18 14.78
N THR A 167 9.72 13.48 15.90
CA THR A 167 8.39 13.32 16.51
C THR A 167 7.99 14.57 17.30
N SER A 168 6.70 14.77 17.46
CA SER A 168 6.17 15.92 18.17
C SER A 168 6.61 16.02 19.66
N ASN A 169 7.12 14.90 20.22
CA ASN A 169 7.66 14.85 21.60
C ASN A 169 9.17 15.13 21.68
N MET A 170 9.89 15.15 20.56
CA MET A 170 11.33 15.37 20.51
C MET A 170 11.63 16.86 20.39
N ALA A 171 12.70 17.34 21.07
CA ALA A 171 13.16 18.71 20.92
C ALA A 171 13.85 18.93 19.56
N GLU A 172 14.74 17.99 19.21
CA GLU A 172 15.55 18.00 17.98
C GLU A 172 15.27 16.73 17.17
N PRO A 173 15.46 16.76 15.84
CA PRO A 173 15.40 15.56 15.02
C PRO A 173 16.53 14.59 15.35
N GLU A 174 16.28 13.29 15.13
CA GLU A 174 17.26 12.21 15.32
C GLU A 174 17.46 11.44 14.02
N LYS A 175 18.70 11.37 13.56
CA LYS A 175 19.09 10.61 12.36
C LYS A 175 19.45 9.19 12.68
N GLN A 176 19.03 8.29 11.82
CA GLN A 176 19.39 6.89 11.87
C GLN A 176 19.71 6.35 10.49
N THR A 177 20.89 5.73 10.34
CA THR A 177 21.26 5.00 9.12
C THR A 177 20.72 3.57 9.25
N VAL A 178 19.62 3.28 8.54
CA VAL A 178 18.91 2.00 8.63
C VAL A 178 19.49 0.93 7.71
N SER A 179 20.31 1.31 6.74
CA SER A 179 21.04 0.40 5.86
C SER A 179 22.17 -0.35 6.59
N VAL A 180 22.61 0.14 7.72
CA VAL A 180 23.63 -0.49 8.56
C VAL A 180 22.99 -1.17 9.74
N ALA A 181 23.26 -2.47 9.90
CA ALA A 181 22.75 -3.22 11.04
C ALA A 181 23.37 -2.72 12.35
N LYS A 182 22.54 -2.41 13.34
CA LYS A 182 22.99 -1.97 14.67
C LYS A 182 23.85 -3.03 15.40
N ASP A 183 23.59 -4.31 15.12
CA ASP A 183 24.40 -5.46 15.55
C ASP A 183 24.65 -6.34 14.32
N PRO A 184 25.83 -6.22 13.68
CA PRO A 184 26.17 -7.00 12.48
C PRO A 184 26.19 -8.52 12.73
N ALA A 185 26.55 -8.97 13.91
CA ALA A 185 26.61 -10.39 14.22
C ALA A 185 25.21 -11.02 14.30
N VAL A 186 24.27 -10.33 14.95
CA VAL A 186 22.86 -10.75 14.99
C VAL A 186 22.23 -10.68 13.61
N ALA A 187 22.50 -9.65 12.82
CA ALA A 187 22.00 -9.52 11.47
C ALA A 187 22.46 -10.68 10.58
N GLU A 188 23.73 -11.06 10.67
CA GLU A 188 24.26 -12.19 9.91
C GLU A 188 23.65 -13.53 10.35
N GLN A 189 23.50 -13.75 11.65
CA GLN A 189 22.79 -14.92 12.15
C GLN A 189 21.34 -15.02 11.66
N LEU A 190 20.61 -13.90 11.61
CA LEU A 190 19.25 -13.86 11.10
C LEU A 190 19.19 -14.16 9.59
N ARG A 191 20.13 -13.64 8.80
CA ARG A 191 20.22 -13.97 7.37
C ARG A 191 20.49 -15.46 7.18
N GLN A 192 21.44 -16.02 7.91
CA GLN A 192 21.75 -17.45 7.81
C GLN A 192 20.53 -18.31 8.18
N ASN A 193 19.80 -17.96 9.24
CA ASN A 193 18.57 -18.66 9.61
C ASN A 193 17.48 -18.61 8.52
N VAL A 194 17.38 -17.50 7.79
CA VAL A 194 16.45 -17.39 6.65
C VAL A 194 16.89 -18.29 5.49
N ILE A 195 18.18 -18.29 5.15
CA ILE A 195 18.76 -19.12 4.10
C ILE A 195 18.54 -20.61 4.42
N ASP A 196 18.85 -21.01 5.64
CA ASP A 196 18.72 -22.41 6.09
C ASP A 196 17.24 -22.86 6.05
N ARG A 197 16.30 -21.96 6.41
CA ARG A 197 14.86 -22.26 6.32
C ARG A 197 14.41 -22.42 4.88
N LEU A 198 14.81 -21.52 3.99
CA LEU A 198 14.44 -21.62 2.56
C LEU A 198 15.02 -22.87 1.94
N ALA A 199 16.26 -23.22 2.25
CA ALA A 199 16.88 -24.46 1.78
C ALA A 199 16.13 -25.71 2.28
N ALA A 200 15.67 -25.68 3.54
CA ALA A 200 14.88 -26.79 4.11
C ALA A 200 13.49 -26.88 3.44
N GLU A 201 12.83 -25.77 3.15
CA GLU A 201 11.55 -25.73 2.42
C GLU A 201 11.70 -26.26 1.00
N GLU A 202 12.76 -25.88 0.28
CA GLU A 202 13.04 -26.38 -1.06
C GLU A 202 13.35 -27.90 -1.05
N ALA A 203 14.13 -28.38 -0.07
CA ALA A 203 14.41 -29.79 0.08
C ALA A 203 13.15 -30.61 0.38
N ALA A 204 12.25 -30.09 1.22
CA ALA A 204 10.97 -30.72 1.51
C ALA A 204 10.07 -30.78 0.25
N ALA A 205 9.97 -29.70 -0.51
CA ALA A 205 9.19 -29.67 -1.75
C ALA A 205 9.72 -30.65 -2.81
N GLN A 206 11.05 -30.80 -2.91
CA GLN A 206 11.67 -31.77 -3.81
C GLN A 206 11.43 -33.23 -3.36
N ALA A 207 11.42 -33.48 -2.05
CA ALA A 207 11.11 -34.80 -1.51
C ALA A 207 9.67 -35.23 -1.75
N GLU A 208 8.71 -34.30 -1.64
CA GLU A 208 7.31 -34.53 -1.96
C GLU A 208 7.11 -34.86 -3.44
N GLN A 209 7.76 -34.15 -4.35
CA GLN A 209 7.69 -34.41 -5.79
C GLN A 209 8.31 -35.76 -6.19
N GLN A 210 9.36 -36.21 -5.49
CA GLN A 210 9.97 -37.52 -5.71
C GLN A 210 9.14 -38.67 -5.11
N GLY A 211 8.41 -38.43 -4.01
CA GLY A 211 7.49 -39.39 -3.41
C GLY A 211 6.29 -39.70 -4.33
N GLU A 212 5.75 -38.68 -4.98
CA GLU A 212 4.59 -38.81 -5.87
C GLU A 212 4.90 -39.52 -7.20
N SER A 213 6.16 -39.50 -7.66
CA SER A 213 6.58 -40.18 -8.86
C SER A 213 6.94 -41.66 -8.68
N GLY A 214 6.97 -42.16 -7.41
CA GLY A 214 7.33 -43.54 -7.06
C GLY A 214 6.14 -44.48 -6.87
N GLU A 215 4.90 -44.01 -6.83
CA GLU A 215 3.71 -44.84 -6.58
C GLU A 215 2.92 -45.10 -7.86
N GLY A 216 3.58 -45.73 -8.81
CA GLY A 216 3.01 -46.10 -10.11
C GLY A 216 3.46 -47.48 -10.58
N ASN A 217 2.78 -48.49 -10.10
CA ASN A 217 2.45 -49.76 -10.71
C ASN A 217 2.90 -51.05 -9.97
N PRO A 218 2.00 -51.80 -9.34
CA PRO A 218 2.12 -53.23 -9.24
C PRO A 218 0.95 -53.91 -9.96
N GLU A 219 0.92 -53.88 -11.29
CA GLU A 219 0.14 -54.85 -12.08
C GLU A 219 1.11 -55.92 -12.62
N GLY A 220 1.31 -56.95 -11.81
CA GLY A 220 1.87 -58.23 -12.18
C GLY A 220 0.79 -59.25 -12.32
N GLU A 221 0.23 -59.38 -13.50
CA GLU A 221 -0.69 -60.37 -13.96
C GLU A 221 -0.07 -61.78 -13.83
N GLY A 222 -0.56 -62.56 -12.85
CA GLY A 222 -0.24 -63.96 -12.70
C GLY A 222 -1.36 -64.81 -13.25
N THR A 223 -1.20 -65.30 -14.47
CA THR A 223 -2.04 -66.28 -15.13
C THR A 223 -1.83 -67.65 -14.49
N PRO A 224 -2.87 -68.43 -14.13
CA PRO A 224 -2.72 -69.82 -13.73
C PRO A 224 -2.72 -70.70 -14.98
N ALA A 225 -1.66 -71.46 -15.18
CA ALA A 225 -1.64 -72.57 -16.15
C ALA A 225 -2.26 -73.81 -15.54
N GLU A 226 -3.38 -74.23 -16.13
CA GLU A 226 -3.92 -75.58 -15.99
C GLU A 226 -3.09 -76.56 -16.85
N GLY A 227 -3.02 -77.81 -16.43
CA GLY A 227 -2.89 -78.94 -17.39
C GLY A 227 -1.98 -80.04 -16.92
N GLU A 228 -2.68 -81.14 -16.53
CA GLU A 228 -2.31 -82.57 -16.56
C GLU A 228 -1.15 -83.09 -15.70
#